data_348207696e9828178622b0ab323f631b
#
_entry.id   348207696e9828178622b0ab323f631b
#
_cell.length_a   1.000
_cell.length_b   1.000
_cell.length_c   1.000
_cell.angle_alpha   90.00
_cell.angle_beta   90.00
_cell.angle_gamma   90.00
#
_symmetry.space_group_name_H-M   'P 1'
#
loop_
_entity.id
_entity.type
_entity.pdbx_description
1 polymer ?
#
loop_
_entity_poly.entity_id
_entity_poly.type
_entity_poly.pdbx_seq_one_letter_code
_entity_poly.pdbx_strand_id
1 'polypeptide(L)'
;MNSSKPLVIVLIGPTASGKTDLAIEIAKHFNMRIHNVDSRQIYKEMDIGTAKPTKTQQNVIKHYLINLNKPNQAINVKEFQEIATNSINNQISKGMNPFLVGGSGLYMNSITNGFITPEVPPQKFFRDKLSILGQKECWELLQFCDPVTAQKIKAEDKIRTIRALEVFYATGKPISIQQSINPPPWKILEIGLDCNDLNERILKRTTMMFKHGIIEETKNLINNYGIDLPLLKTIGYQEAINVIKHNQKINDAIEITTKKTINFAKRQRTWFRNKNNPYWLDNKNPLKDAIIKIQSAIC
;
A
#
# COMPACT_ATOMS: atom_id res chain seq x y z
N MET A 1 -37.20 7.02 -7.92
CA MET A 1 -36.51 5.72 -7.74
C MET A 1 -35.33 5.93 -6.81
N ASN A 2 -35.39 5.42 -5.58
CA ASN A 2 -34.23 5.44 -4.67
C ASN A 2 -33.21 4.43 -5.19
N SER A 3 -32.33 4.86 -6.11
CA SER A 3 -31.21 4.01 -6.51
C SER A 3 -30.29 3.87 -5.29
N SER A 4 -30.28 2.69 -4.67
CA SER A 4 -29.31 2.39 -3.61
C SER A 4 -27.90 2.66 -4.14
N LYS A 5 -27.09 3.38 -3.34
CA LYS A 5 -25.68 3.64 -3.73
C LYS A 5 -24.96 2.34 -4.06
N PRO A 6 -24.17 2.28 -5.14
CA PRO A 6 -23.39 1.09 -5.49
C PRO A 6 -22.52 0.61 -4.31
N LEU A 7 -22.35 -0.70 -4.17
CA LEU A 7 -21.55 -1.29 -3.11
C LEU A 7 -20.13 -1.59 -3.62
N VAL A 8 -19.13 -1.11 -2.90
CA VAL A 8 -17.71 -1.45 -3.09
C VAL A 8 -17.24 -2.28 -1.90
N ILE A 9 -16.73 -3.47 -2.17
CA ILE A 9 -16.23 -4.40 -1.15
C ILE A 9 -14.73 -4.21 -1.00
N VAL A 10 -14.23 -4.21 0.23
CA VAL A 10 -12.83 -3.94 0.55
C VAL A 10 -12.30 -5.02 1.49
N LEU A 11 -11.20 -5.69 1.10
CA LEU A 11 -10.48 -6.63 1.93
C LEU A 11 -9.12 -6.03 2.32
N ILE A 12 -8.98 -5.73 3.60
CA ILE A 12 -7.75 -5.18 4.18
C ILE A 12 -7.08 -6.14 5.15
N GLY A 13 -5.83 -5.87 5.48
CA GLY A 13 -5.08 -6.63 6.47
C GLY A 13 -3.57 -6.52 6.25
N PRO A 14 -2.75 -7.02 7.19
CA PRO A 14 -1.30 -6.94 7.09
C PRO A 14 -0.76 -7.81 5.94
N THR A 15 0.44 -7.51 5.50
CA THR A 15 1.16 -8.35 4.55
C THR A 15 1.33 -9.77 5.11
N ALA A 16 1.31 -10.79 4.26
CA ALA A 16 1.37 -12.22 4.60
C ALA A 16 0.15 -12.79 5.38
N SER A 17 -0.96 -12.06 5.56
CA SER A 17 -2.16 -12.60 6.22
C SER A 17 -2.98 -13.60 5.36
N GLY A 18 -2.63 -13.79 4.07
CA GLY A 18 -3.39 -14.69 3.18
C GLY A 18 -4.48 -14.00 2.34
N LYS A 19 -4.51 -12.66 2.33
CA LYS A 19 -5.53 -11.88 1.59
C LYS A 19 -5.68 -12.27 0.13
N THR A 20 -4.57 -12.53 -0.59
CA THR A 20 -4.61 -12.82 -2.02
C THR A 20 -5.40 -14.10 -2.32
N ASP A 21 -5.12 -15.16 -1.59
CA ASP A 21 -5.80 -16.44 -1.80
C ASP A 21 -7.27 -16.35 -1.40
N LEU A 22 -7.57 -15.74 -0.24
CA LEU A 22 -8.94 -15.49 0.18
C LEU A 22 -9.71 -14.61 -0.81
N ALA A 23 -9.07 -13.57 -1.33
CA ALA A 23 -9.69 -12.67 -2.33
C ALA A 23 -10.04 -13.40 -3.63
N ILE A 24 -9.20 -14.31 -4.08
CA ILE A 24 -9.46 -15.12 -5.27
C ILE A 24 -10.69 -16.01 -5.06
N GLU A 25 -10.80 -16.66 -3.91
CA GLU A 25 -11.96 -17.52 -3.60
C GLU A 25 -13.26 -16.69 -3.45
N ILE A 26 -13.22 -15.54 -2.79
CA ILE A 26 -14.36 -14.61 -2.72
C ILE A 26 -14.74 -14.15 -4.14
N ALA A 27 -13.75 -13.73 -4.93
CA ALA A 27 -13.98 -13.23 -6.28
C ALA A 27 -14.58 -14.31 -7.23
N LYS A 28 -14.18 -15.57 -7.07
CA LYS A 28 -14.83 -16.69 -7.78
C LYS A 28 -16.30 -16.85 -7.38
N HIS A 29 -16.57 -16.83 -6.07
CA HIS A 29 -17.90 -17.07 -5.53
C HIS A 29 -18.91 -16.00 -6.01
N PHE A 30 -18.50 -14.74 -6.02
CA PHE A 30 -19.37 -13.60 -6.39
C PHE A 30 -19.15 -13.09 -7.82
N ASN A 31 -18.39 -13.79 -8.66
CA ASN A 31 -18.02 -13.37 -10.01
C ASN A 31 -17.46 -11.93 -10.07
N MET A 32 -16.61 -11.59 -9.12
CA MET A 32 -16.00 -10.25 -9.00
C MET A 32 -14.63 -10.19 -9.70
N ARG A 33 -14.14 -8.97 -9.87
CA ARG A 33 -12.77 -8.66 -10.32
C ARG A 33 -12.01 -7.99 -9.20
N ILE A 34 -10.75 -8.33 -9.01
CA ILE A 34 -9.92 -7.79 -7.92
C ILE A 34 -9.25 -6.49 -8.37
N HIS A 35 -9.36 -5.45 -7.56
CA HIS A 35 -8.61 -4.20 -7.69
C HIS A 35 -7.53 -4.19 -6.62
N ASN A 36 -6.27 -4.39 -7.01
CA ASN A 36 -5.15 -4.39 -6.07
C ASN A 36 -4.84 -2.98 -5.56
N VAL A 37 -4.85 -2.81 -4.25
CA VAL A 37 -4.49 -1.55 -3.59
C VAL A 37 -3.17 -1.74 -2.86
N ASP A 38 -2.08 -1.73 -3.64
CA ASP A 38 -0.72 -1.86 -3.15
C ASP A 38 0.22 -0.91 -3.88
N SER A 39 0.94 -0.07 -3.13
CA SER A 39 1.82 0.97 -3.67
C SER A 39 3.09 0.46 -4.36
N ARG A 40 3.31 -0.85 -4.38
CA ARG A 40 4.47 -1.49 -5.03
C ARG A 40 4.08 -2.41 -6.18
N GLN A 41 2.96 -3.11 -6.06
CA GLN A 41 2.45 -4.00 -7.11
C GLN A 41 1.95 -3.26 -8.37
N ILE A 42 1.77 -1.94 -8.28
CA ILE A 42 1.44 -1.08 -9.42
C ILE A 42 2.59 -0.97 -10.45
N TYR A 43 3.82 -1.32 -10.08
CA TYR A 43 4.95 -1.24 -10.99
C TYR A 43 5.21 -2.55 -11.71
N LYS A 44 5.47 -2.47 -13.04
CA LYS A 44 5.93 -3.58 -13.85
C LYS A 44 7.29 -4.07 -13.36
N GLU A 45 7.65 -5.32 -13.66
CA GLU A 45 8.98 -5.91 -13.39
C GLU A 45 9.32 -6.03 -11.89
N MET A 46 8.44 -5.63 -11.00
CA MET A 46 8.58 -5.77 -9.54
C MET A 46 7.57 -6.81 -9.05
N ASP A 47 7.86 -8.08 -9.25
CA ASP A 47 6.90 -9.17 -9.06
C ASP A 47 7.20 -9.98 -7.79
N ILE A 48 8.43 -10.49 -7.67
CA ILE A 48 8.85 -11.35 -6.55
C ILE A 48 8.96 -10.53 -5.27
N GLY A 49 9.72 -9.42 -5.30
CA GLY A 49 9.95 -8.60 -4.12
C GLY A 49 8.71 -7.90 -3.58
N THR A 50 7.67 -7.73 -4.39
CA THR A 50 6.38 -7.17 -3.97
C THR A 50 5.35 -8.23 -3.60
N ALA A 51 5.66 -9.51 -3.80
CA ALA A 51 4.70 -10.62 -3.69
C ALA A 51 3.43 -10.36 -4.52
N LYS A 52 3.59 -9.88 -5.76
CA LYS A 52 2.50 -9.65 -6.71
C LYS A 52 1.77 -10.96 -7.00
N PRO A 53 0.45 -10.97 -7.19
CA PRO A 53 -0.27 -12.16 -7.64
C PRO A 53 0.41 -12.80 -8.86
N THR A 54 0.66 -14.10 -8.80
CA THR A 54 1.32 -14.84 -9.88
C THR A 54 0.50 -14.80 -11.17
N LYS A 55 1.13 -15.04 -12.31
CA LYS A 55 0.39 -15.14 -13.61
C LYS A 55 -0.71 -16.20 -13.53
N THR A 56 -0.47 -17.31 -12.86
CA THR A 56 -1.50 -18.35 -12.64
C THR A 56 -2.69 -17.80 -11.86
N GLN A 57 -2.46 -17.07 -10.78
CA GLN A 57 -3.53 -16.43 -9.99
C GLN A 57 -4.26 -15.36 -10.81
N GLN A 58 -3.56 -14.57 -11.61
CA GLN A 58 -4.14 -13.56 -12.49
C GLN A 58 -4.98 -14.16 -13.63
N ASN A 59 -4.62 -15.35 -14.09
CA ASN A 59 -5.41 -16.08 -15.10
C ASN A 59 -6.71 -16.64 -14.52
N VAL A 60 -6.74 -16.97 -13.22
CA VAL A 60 -7.95 -17.45 -12.52
C VAL A 60 -8.95 -16.32 -12.32
N ILE A 61 -8.50 -15.17 -11.86
CA ILE A 61 -9.33 -13.96 -11.63
C ILE A 61 -8.59 -12.75 -12.18
N LYS A 62 -9.31 -11.90 -12.92
CA LYS A 62 -8.74 -10.67 -13.43
C LYS A 62 -8.40 -9.70 -12.29
N HIS A 63 -7.15 -9.22 -12.30
CA HIS A 63 -6.64 -8.21 -11.39
C HIS A 63 -6.46 -6.87 -12.10
N TYR A 64 -7.00 -5.81 -11.53
CA TYR A 64 -6.80 -4.43 -11.94
C TYR A 64 -5.82 -3.73 -10.99
N LEU A 65 -5.32 -2.59 -11.38
CA LEU A 65 -4.41 -1.73 -10.60
C LEU A 65 -3.06 -2.40 -10.27
N ILE A 66 -2.63 -3.33 -11.11
CA ILE A 66 -1.27 -3.89 -11.12
C ILE A 66 -0.59 -3.54 -12.45
N ASN A 67 0.73 -3.51 -12.46
CA ASN A 67 1.52 -3.26 -13.69
C ASN A 67 1.13 -1.98 -14.45
N LEU A 68 0.75 -0.92 -13.74
CA LEU A 68 0.34 0.34 -14.32
C LEU A 68 1.51 1.06 -15.01
N ASN A 69 2.62 1.24 -14.30
CA ASN A 69 3.77 2.01 -14.76
C ASN A 69 5.07 1.21 -14.71
N LYS A 70 6.07 1.70 -15.45
CA LYS A 70 7.47 1.25 -15.27
C LYS A 70 8.03 1.78 -13.94
N PRO A 71 9.06 1.12 -13.35
CA PRO A 71 9.62 1.51 -12.05
C PRO A 71 10.19 2.94 -11.99
N ASN A 72 10.63 3.50 -13.10
CA ASN A 72 11.12 4.88 -13.19
C ASN A 72 10.02 5.93 -13.41
N GLN A 73 8.76 5.52 -13.50
CA GLN A 73 7.60 6.39 -13.65
C GLN A 73 6.75 6.35 -12.38
N ALA A 74 7.11 7.20 -11.41
CA ALA A 74 6.43 7.23 -10.12
C ALA A 74 4.94 7.58 -10.27
N ILE A 75 4.09 6.90 -9.49
CA ILE A 75 2.67 7.23 -9.32
C ILE A 75 2.50 7.76 -7.90
N ASN A 76 1.95 8.95 -7.75
CA ASN A 76 1.58 9.50 -6.45
C ASN A 76 0.18 9.03 -6.02
N VAL A 77 -0.21 9.35 -4.76
CA VAL A 77 -1.48 8.89 -4.19
C VAL A 77 -2.69 9.44 -4.93
N LYS A 78 -2.63 10.69 -5.41
CA LYS A 78 -3.72 11.33 -6.16
C LYS A 78 -3.92 10.67 -7.52
N GLU A 79 -2.85 10.52 -8.29
CA GLU A 79 -2.89 9.81 -9.58
C GLU A 79 -3.44 8.39 -9.43
N PHE A 80 -2.98 7.68 -8.40
CA PHE A 80 -3.52 6.35 -8.11
C PHE A 80 -5.00 6.38 -7.78
N GLN A 81 -5.46 7.33 -6.96
CA GLN A 81 -6.87 7.52 -6.61
C GLN A 81 -7.72 7.73 -7.86
N GLU A 82 -7.28 8.58 -8.79
CA GLU A 82 -7.99 8.85 -10.05
C GLU A 82 -8.09 7.59 -10.93
N ILE A 83 -6.98 6.86 -11.12
CA ILE A 83 -6.95 5.61 -11.88
C ILE A 83 -7.87 4.57 -11.22
N ALA A 84 -7.80 4.43 -9.90
CA ALA A 84 -8.62 3.48 -9.16
C ALA A 84 -10.10 3.84 -9.23
N THR A 85 -10.47 5.10 -9.06
CA THR A 85 -11.86 5.60 -9.15
C THR A 85 -12.45 5.32 -10.53
N ASN A 86 -11.70 5.59 -11.61
CA ASN A 86 -12.13 5.29 -12.97
C ASN A 86 -12.33 3.79 -13.19
N SER A 87 -11.44 2.95 -12.66
CA SER A 87 -11.56 1.49 -12.74
C SER A 87 -12.78 0.97 -11.98
N ILE A 88 -13.06 1.52 -10.78
CA ILE A 88 -14.22 1.21 -9.95
C ILE A 88 -15.50 1.59 -10.68
N ASN A 89 -15.61 2.83 -11.17
CA ASN A 89 -16.78 3.32 -11.88
C ASN A 89 -17.09 2.50 -13.15
N ASN A 90 -16.07 2.07 -13.87
CA ASN A 90 -16.22 1.17 -15.02
C ASN A 90 -16.77 -0.22 -14.62
N GLN A 91 -16.49 -0.73 -13.42
CA GLN A 91 -17.11 -1.97 -12.94
C GLN A 91 -18.56 -1.73 -12.53
N ILE A 92 -18.84 -0.65 -11.82
CA ILE A 92 -20.19 -0.27 -11.41
C ILE A 92 -21.11 -0.06 -12.61
N SER A 93 -20.64 0.61 -13.67
CA SER A 93 -21.43 0.82 -14.90
C SER A 93 -21.79 -0.48 -15.64
N LYS A 94 -21.06 -1.57 -15.35
CA LYS A 94 -21.35 -2.92 -15.86
C LYS A 94 -22.22 -3.75 -14.91
N GLY A 95 -22.81 -3.14 -13.88
CA GLY A 95 -23.61 -3.82 -12.87
C GLY A 95 -22.83 -4.75 -11.93
N MET A 96 -21.51 -4.58 -11.83
CA MET A 96 -20.66 -5.42 -10.98
C MET A 96 -20.24 -4.67 -9.71
N ASN A 97 -20.13 -5.41 -8.59
CA ASN A 97 -19.56 -4.88 -7.36
C ASN A 97 -18.03 -4.90 -7.42
N PRO A 98 -17.35 -3.74 -7.36
CA PRO A 98 -15.90 -3.69 -7.30
C PRO A 98 -15.36 -4.31 -6.01
N PHE A 99 -14.26 -5.07 -6.12
CA PHE A 99 -13.61 -5.69 -4.97
C PHE A 99 -12.17 -5.20 -4.82
N LEU A 100 -11.92 -4.36 -3.83
CA LEU A 100 -10.62 -3.79 -3.52
C LEU A 100 -9.88 -4.69 -2.53
N VAL A 101 -8.62 -5.01 -2.81
CA VAL A 101 -7.80 -5.89 -1.97
C VAL A 101 -6.43 -5.27 -1.76
N GLY A 102 -6.02 -5.05 -0.51
CA GLY A 102 -4.69 -4.50 -0.30
C GLY A 102 -4.26 -4.28 1.15
N GLY A 103 -3.00 -3.85 1.26
CA GLY A 103 -2.36 -3.54 2.54
C GLY A 103 -1.81 -2.11 2.62
N SER A 104 -1.94 -1.30 1.57
CA SER A 104 -1.43 0.08 1.52
C SER A 104 -2.47 1.06 2.07
N GLY A 105 -2.43 1.28 3.40
CA GLY A 105 -3.45 2.02 4.13
C GLY A 105 -3.74 3.42 3.55
N LEU A 106 -2.72 4.20 3.19
CA LEU A 106 -2.92 5.53 2.61
C LEU A 106 -3.62 5.48 1.23
N TYR A 107 -3.23 4.52 0.38
CA TYR A 107 -3.85 4.30 -0.93
C TYR A 107 -5.30 3.82 -0.78
N MET A 108 -5.55 2.93 0.18
CA MET A 108 -6.92 2.49 0.48
C MET A 108 -7.76 3.66 0.98
N ASN A 109 -7.26 4.45 1.94
CA ASN A 109 -7.95 5.59 2.51
C ASN A 109 -8.27 6.67 1.46
N SER A 110 -7.41 6.88 0.46
CA SER A 110 -7.70 7.83 -0.63
C SER A 110 -8.91 7.40 -1.46
N ILE A 111 -9.13 6.09 -1.64
CA ILE A 111 -10.26 5.55 -2.39
C ILE A 111 -11.51 5.47 -1.50
N THR A 112 -11.40 4.88 -0.30
CA THR A 112 -12.57 4.54 0.53
C THR A 112 -13.15 5.74 1.26
N ASN A 113 -12.30 6.68 1.69
CA ASN A 113 -12.71 7.89 2.40
C ASN A 113 -12.57 9.16 1.55
N GLY A 114 -12.01 9.06 0.34
CA GLY A 114 -11.76 10.22 -0.50
C GLY A 114 -10.74 11.18 0.10
N PHE A 115 -9.71 10.64 0.80
CA PHE A 115 -8.64 11.46 1.38
C PHE A 115 -7.82 12.14 0.29
N ILE A 116 -7.77 13.46 0.32
CA ILE A 116 -7.06 14.31 -0.64
C ILE A 116 -5.76 14.80 0.00
N THR A 117 -4.66 14.63 -0.72
CA THR A 117 -3.33 15.16 -0.35
C THR A 117 -3.03 16.44 -1.10
N PRO A 118 -2.25 17.39 -0.53
CA PRO A 118 -1.81 18.57 -1.26
C PRO A 118 -1.06 18.24 -2.56
N GLU A 119 -1.34 19.00 -3.61
CA GLU A 119 -0.78 18.85 -4.95
C GLU A 119 0.62 19.45 -5.09
N VAL A 120 1.51 19.12 -4.18
CA VAL A 120 2.90 19.53 -4.20
C VAL A 120 3.77 18.34 -4.57
N PRO A 121 4.43 18.35 -5.74
CA PRO A 121 5.35 17.29 -6.12
C PRO A 121 6.59 17.27 -5.21
N PRO A 122 7.25 16.11 -5.06
CA PRO A 122 8.48 16.00 -4.29
C PRO A 122 9.57 16.92 -4.85
N GLN A 123 10.13 17.79 -4.01
CA GLN A 123 11.18 18.74 -4.36
C GLN A 123 12.53 18.24 -3.85
N LYS A 124 13.28 17.51 -4.69
CA LYS A 124 14.53 16.86 -4.29
C LYS A 124 15.52 17.83 -3.66
N PHE A 125 15.79 18.97 -4.32
CA PHE A 125 16.74 19.96 -3.82
C PHE A 125 16.36 20.48 -2.42
N PHE A 126 15.08 20.78 -2.21
CA PHE A 126 14.59 21.24 -0.92
C PHE A 126 14.71 20.17 0.17
N ARG A 127 14.36 18.91 -0.15
CA ARG A 127 14.51 17.78 0.77
C ARG A 127 15.97 17.53 1.17
N ASP A 128 16.89 17.69 0.22
CA ASP A 128 18.33 17.55 0.47
C ASP A 128 18.81 18.66 1.44
N LYS A 129 18.39 19.91 1.24
CA LYS A 129 18.69 21.04 2.16
C LYS A 129 18.15 20.79 3.58
N LEU A 130 16.88 20.37 3.71
CA LEU A 130 16.31 20.01 5.01
C LEU A 130 17.02 18.82 5.66
N SER A 131 17.52 17.88 4.86
CA SER A 131 18.29 16.74 5.38
C SER A 131 19.64 17.15 5.95
N ILE A 132 20.27 18.21 5.43
CA ILE A 132 21.52 18.78 5.94
C ILE A 132 21.24 19.58 7.21
N LEU A 133 20.14 20.33 7.28
CA LEU A 133 19.76 21.10 8.47
C LEU A 133 19.63 20.23 9.73
N GLY A 134 19.12 19.00 9.57
CA GLY A 134 18.93 18.08 10.67
C GLY A 134 17.46 17.91 11.08
N GLN A 135 17.18 16.81 11.81
CA GLN A 135 15.79 16.48 12.19
C GLN A 135 15.26 17.40 13.29
N LYS A 136 16.10 17.77 14.25
CA LYS A 136 15.71 18.64 15.37
C LYS A 136 15.26 20.00 14.86
N GLU A 137 16.08 20.63 14.04
CA GLU A 137 15.83 21.95 13.46
C GLU A 137 14.60 21.92 12.54
N CYS A 138 14.47 20.88 11.72
CA CYS A 138 13.27 20.68 10.90
C CYS A 138 12.01 20.52 11.75
N TRP A 139 12.11 19.86 12.90
CA TRP A 139 10.99 19.70 13.82
C TRP A 139 10.58 21.02 14.47
N GLU A 140 11.55 21.81 14.92
CA GLU A 140 11.31 23.16 15.48
C GLU A 140 10.63 24.07 14.44
N LEU A 141 11.11 24.06 13.19
CA LEU A 141 10.45 24.77 12.09
C LEU A 141 9.00 24.30 11.87
N LEU A 142 8.75 22.97 11.92
CA LEU A 142 7.40 22.45 11.78
C LEU A 142 6.49 22.88 12.94
N GLN A 143 6.98 22.89 14.18
CA GLN A 143 6.22 23.37 15.32
C GLN A 143 5.80 24.84 15.15
N PHE A 144 6.62 25.64 14.49
CA PHE A 144 6.32 27.04 14.21
C PHE A 144 5.31 27.21 13.07
N CYS A 145 5.51 26.54 11.92
CA CYS A 145 4.69 26.77 10.72
C CYS A 145 3.43 25.90 10.62
N ASP A 146 3.40 24.72 11.31
CA ASP A 146 2.23 23.82 11.37
C ASP A 146 2.16 23.06 12.69
N PRO A 147 1.81 23.74 13.80
CA PRO A 147 1.73 23.12 15.12
C PRO A 147 0.69 21.99 15.17
N VAL A 148 -0.36 22.05 14.34
CA VAL A 148 -1.38 21.01 14.28
C VAL A 148 -0.82 19.71 13.73
N THR A 149 0.01 19.77 12.70
CA THR A 149 0.71 18.58 12.18
C THR A 149 1.78 18.11 13.16
N ALA A 150 2.53 19.02 13.77
CA ALA A 150 3.54 18.67 14.76
C ALA A 150 2.96 17.86 15.94
N GLN A 151 1.77 18.18 16.43
CA GLN A 151 1.10 17.42 17.48
C GLN A 151 0.67 15.99 17.05
N LYS A 152 0.47 15.76 15.75
CA LYS A 152 -0.02 14.48 15.21
C LYS A 152 1.07 13.49 14.83
N ILE A 153 2.32 13.93 14.68
CA ILE A 153 3.45 13.11 14.30
C ILE A 153 4.52 13.12 15.37
N LYS A 154 5.39 12.10 15.38
CA LYS A 154 6.51 12.05 16.34
C LYS A 154 7.63 12.99 15.89
N ALA A 155 8.36 13.55 16.86
CA ALA A 155 9.50 14.44 16.59
C ALA A 155 10.61 13.79 15.72
N GLU A 156 10.75 12.46 15.79
CA GLU A 156 11.73 11.69 15.01
C GLU A 156 11.22 11.29 13.63
N ASP A 157 9.97 11.58 13.26
CA ASP A 157 9.39 11.22 11.95
C ASP A 157 9.87 12.17 10.85
N LYS A 158 11.13 11.97 10.44
CA LYS A 158 11.81 12.77 9.40
C LYS A 158 10.99 12.88 8.10
N ILE A 159 10.36 11.77 7.68
CA ILE A 159 9.65 11.73 6.40
C ILE A 159 8.43 12.65 6.42
N ARG A 160 7.62 12.59 7.49
CA ARG A 160 6.43 13.45 7.62
C ARG A 160 6.79 14.89 7.94
N THR A 161 7.81 15.12 8.74
CA THR A 161 8.33 16.46 9.03
C THR A 161 8.76 17.17 7.73
N ILE A 162 9.64 16.53 6.94
CA ILE A 162 10.11 17.07 5.66
C ILE A 162 8.93 17.30 4.71
N ARG A 163 7.96 16.38 4.64
CA ARG A 163 6.81 16.54 3.77
C ARG A 163 5.93 17.72 4.18
N ALA A 164 5.69 17.94 5.45
CA ALA A 164 4.90 19.06 5.92
C ALA A 164 5.59 20.41 5.61
N LEU A 165 6.89 20.50 5.86
CA LEU A 165 7.69 21.68 5.50
C LEU A 165 7.71 21.91 3.97
N GLU A 166 7.91 20.87 3.18
CA GLU A 166 7.87 20.95 1.71
C GLU A 166 6.56 21.57 1.20
N VAL A 167 5.43 21.11 1.75
CA VAL A 167 4.11 21.65 1.39
C VAL A 167 3.98 23.11 1.83
N PHE A 168 4.38 23.43 3.06
CA PHE A 168 4.32 24.80 3.58
C PHE A 168 5.15 25.77 2.74
N TYR A 169 6.40 25.44 2.46
CA TYR A 169 7.28 26.31 1.67
C TYR A 169 6.85 26.44 0.20
N ALA A 170 6.22 25.40 -0.37
CA ALA A 170 5.73 25.45 -1.73
C ALA A 170 4.43 26.25 -1.90
N THR A 171 3.58 26.30 -0.84
CA THR A 171 2.21 26.86 -0.96
C THR A 171 1.95 28.04 -0.04
N GLY A 172 2.84 28.34 0.90
CA GLY A 172 2.63 29.32 1.97
C GLY A 172 1.58 28.91 3.01
N LYS A 173 1.06 27.67 2.97
CA LYS A 173 -0.01 27.19 3.85
C LYS A 173 0.38 25.88 4.53
N PRO A 174 0.04 25.70 5.83
CA PRO A 174 0.24 24.45 6.55
C PRO A 174 -0.42 23.25 5.87
N ILE A 175 0.22 22.07 5.90
CA ILE A 175 -0.36 20.86 5.34
C ILE A 175 -1.65 20.45 6.07
N SER A 176 -1.78 20.79 7.35
CA SER A 176 -2.95 20.48 8.17
C SER A 176 -4.26 21.10 7.65
N ILE A 177 -4.18 22.26 6.97
CA ILE A 177 -5.37 22.93 6.39
C ILE A 177 -5.60 22.59 4.92
N GLN A 178 -4.65 21.89 4.28
CA GLN A 178 -4.74 21.50 2.87
C GLN A 178 -5.19 20.05 2.68
N GLN A 179 -5.17 19.26 3.74
CA GLN A 179 -5.73 17.91 3.72
C GLN A 179 -7.24 17.98 3.85
N SER A 180 -7.95 17.31 2.99
CA SER A 180 -9.42 17.27 2.99
C SER A 180 -9.94 15.86 2.74
N ILE A 181 -11.23 15.67 2.93
CA ILE A 181 -11.95 14.42 2.67
C ILE A 181 -13.09 14.77 1.71
N ASN A 182 -13.16 14.05 0.60
CA ASN A 182 -14.28 14.08 -0.33
C ASN A 182 -14.80 12.64 -0.50
N PRO A 183 -15.76 12.21 0.34
CA PRO A 183 -16.23 10.84 0.34
C PRO A 183 -16.75 10.40 -1.02
N PRO A 184 -16.46 9.16 -1.44
CA PRO A 184 -16.94 8.63 -2.71
C PRO A 184 -18.48 8.45 -2.71
N PRO A 185 -19.10 8.40 -3.90
CA PRO A 185 -20.56 8.28 -4.02
C PRO A 185 -21.10 6.87 -3.79
N TRP A 186 -20.28 5.91 -3.43
CA TRP A 186 -20.66 4.50 -3.19
C TRP A 186 -20.67 4.13 -1.70
N LYS A 187 -21.35 3.03 -1.38
CA LYS A 187 -21.26 2.39 -0.05
C LYS A 187 -19.99 1.56 0.03
N ILE A 188 -19.37 1.50 1.20
CA ILE A 188 -18.17 0.69 1.45
C ILE A 188 -18.50 -0.42 2.45
N LEU A 189 -18.20 -1.67 2.10
CA LEU A 189 -18.13 -2.78 3.03
C LEU A 189 -16.65 -3.13 3.26
N GLU A 190 -16.12 -2.78 4.42
CA GLU A 190 -14.74 -3.16 4.80
C GLU A 190 -14.74 -4.46 5.60
N ILE A 191 -14.01 -5.45 5.11
CA ILE A 191 -13.69 -6.70 5.81
C ILE A 191 -12.18 -6.77 6.04
N GLY A 192 -11.78 -7.29 7.19
CA GLY A 192 -10.39 -7.38 7.62
C GLY A 192 -9.94 -8.83 7.79
N LEU A 193 -8.77 -9.16 7.26
CA LEU A 193 -8.12 -10.45 7.50
C LEU A 193 -6.82 -10.26 8.26
N ASP A 194 -6.71 -10.93 9.39
CA ASP A 194 -5.45 -11.04 10.17
C ASP A 194 -5.17 -12.51 10.46
N CYS A 195 -4.02 -12.84 11.03
CA CYS A 195 -3.68 -14.19 11.46
C CYS A 195 -2.69 -14.17 12.64
N ASN A 196 -2.72 -15.22 13.46
CA ASN A 196 -1.88 -15.33 14.65
C ASN A 196 -0.43 -15.73 14.30
N ASP A 197 -0.24 -16.53 13.26
CA ASP A 197 1.01 -17.10 12.78
C ASP A 197 1.75 -16.17 11.78
N LEU A 198 1.47 -14.86 11.82
CA LEU A 198 1.94 -13.89 10.83
C LEU A 198 3.47 -13.85 10.70
N ASN A 199 4.20 -13.98 11.81
CA ASN A 199 5.66 -13.93 11.79
C ASN A 199 6.25 -15.14 11.04
N GLU A 200 5.70 -16.34 11.26
CA GLU A 200 6.11 -17.56 10.57
C GLU A 200 5.81 -17.49 9.07
N ARG A 201 4.63 -16.99 8.72
CA ARG A 201 4.25 -16.74 7.31
C ARG A 201 5.17 -15.74 6.63
N ILE A 202 5.57 -14.68 7.33
CA ILE A 202 6.52 -13.69 6.81
C ILE A 202 7.87 -14.35 6.58
N LEU A 203 8.41 -15.11 7.53
CA LEU A 203 9.67 -15.83 7.38
C LEU A 203 9.63 -16.76 6.17
N LYS A 204 8.62 -17.64 6.12
CA LYS A 204 8.43 -18.57 5.00
C LYS A 204 8.38 -17.85 3.65
N ARG A 205 7.58 -16.78 3.56
CA ARG A 205 7.46 -15.99 2.33
C ARG A 205 8.77 -15.32 1.94
N THR A 206 9.49 -14.72 2.88
CA THR A 206 10.78 -14.08 2.62
C THR A 206 11.81 -15.10 2.12
N THR A 207 11.91 -16.27 2.75
CA THR A 207 12.78 -17.36 2.31
C THR A 207 12.45 -17.76 0.86
N MET A 208 11.16 -17.90 0.54
CA MET A 208 10.73 -18.26 -0.82
C MET A 208 11.04 -17.15 -1.83
N MET A 209 10.93 -15.86 -1.47
CA MET A 209 11.31 -14.75 -2.34
C MET A 209 12.79 -14.81 -2.73
N PHE A 210 13.68 -15.07 -1.78
CA PHE A 210 15.12 -15.21 -2.08
C PHE A 210 15.39 -16.48 -2.90
N LYS A 211 14.71 -17.57 -2.62
CA LYS A 211 14.82 -18.82 -3.39
C LYS A 211 14.31 -18.67 -4.83
N HIS A 212 13.24 -17.89 -5.05
CA HIS A 212 12.58 -17.75 -6.35
C HIS A 212 13.15 -16.61 -7.20
N GLY A 213 14.23 -15.94 -6.77
CA GLY A 213 15.00 -15.06 -7.65
C GLY A 213 14.82 -13.57 -7.42
N ILE A 214 14.51 -13.10 -6.20
CA ILE A 214 14.49 -11.65 -5.91
C ILE A 214 15.85 -10.99 -6.22
N ILE A 215 16.97 -11.71 -6.07
CA ILE A 215 18.30 -11.20 -6.41
C ILE A 215 18.41 -10.92 -7.90
N GLU A 216 17.94 -11.85 -8.72
CA GLU A 216 17.96 -11.68 -10.18
C GLU A 216 16.99 -10.60 -10.64
N GLU A 217 15.77 -10.56 -10.08
CA GLU A 217 14.82 -9.47 -10.33
C GLU A 217 15.46 -8.11 -9.97
N THR A 218 16.20 -8.03 -8.85
CA THR A 218 16.90 -6.81 -8.45
C THR A 218 18.03 -6.42 -9.41
N LYS A 219 18.83 -7.38 -9.90
CA LYS A 219 19.86 -7.12 -10.91
C LYS A 219 19.24 -6.57 -12.20
N ASN A 220 18.16 -7.15 -12.65
CA ASN A 220 17.45 -6.69 -13.85
C ASN A 220 16.94 -5.26 -13.69
N LEU A 221 16.38 -4.92 -12.52
CA LEU A 221 15.94 -3.55 -12.21
C LEU A 221 17.12 -2.57 -12.18
N ILE A 222 18.26 -2.96 -11.61
CA ILE A 222 19.47 -2.13 -11.60
C ILE A 222 19.99 -1.91 -13.03
N ASN A 223 20.03 -2.94 -13.85
CA ASN A 223 20.50 -2.86 -15.22
C ASN A 223 19.60 -1.98 -16.10
N ASN A 224 18.27 -2.08 -15.92
CA ASN A 224 17.30 -1.34 -16.72
C ASN A 224 17.10 0.12 -16.26
N TYR A 225 17.23 0.41 -14.96
CA TYR A 225 16.82 1.69 -14.38
C TYR A 225 17.89 2.37 -13.51
N GLY A 226 19.02 1.74 -13.30
CA GLY A 226 20.09 2.22 -12.43
C GLY A 226 19.87 1.90 -10.96
N ILE A 227 20.96 1.92 -10.20
CA ILE A 227 20.96 1.59 -8.76
C ILE A 227 20.26 2.65 -7.89
N ASP A 228 20.20 3.89 -8.37
CA ASP A 228 19.59 5.00 -7.66
C ASP A 228 18.05 5.03 -7.77
N LEU A 229 17.44 4.04 -8.45
CA LEU A 229 16.01 3.89 -8.55
C LEU A 229 15.38 3.89 -7.14
N PRO A 230 14.50 4.87 -6.79
CA PRO A 230 13.94 4.99 -5.44
C PRO A 230 13.20 3.75 -4.94
N LEU A 231 12.59 2.98 -5.86
CA LEU A 231 11.87 1.75 -5.53
C LEU A 231 12.78 0.62 -5.03
N LEU A 232 14.07 0.64 -5.35
CA LEU A 232 15.05 -0.31 -4.85
C LEU A 232 15.33 -0.16 -3.34
N LYS A 233 14.89 0.94 -2.71
CA LYS A 233 14.88 1.10 -1.24
C LYS A 233 13.73 0.36 -0.55
N THR A 234 12.86 -0.31 -1.30
CA THR A 234 11.78 -1.14 -0.76
C THR A 234 12.36 -2.38 -0.07
N ILE A 235 11.71 -2.83 1.00
CA ILE A 235 12.08 -4.05 1.76
C ILE A 235 12.19 -5.23 0.79
N GLY A 236 13.25 -6.01 0.92
CA GLY A 236 13.61 -7.12 0.05
C GLY A 236 14.59 -6.71 -1.05
N TYR A 237 14.32 -5.66 -1.81
CA TYR A 237 15.22 -5.17 -2.86
C TYR A 237 16.50 -4.55 -2.29
N GLN A 238 16.38 -3.74 -1.23
CA GLN A 238 17.54 -3.15 -0.56
C GLN A 238 18.48 -4.23 -0.01
N GLU A 239 17.92 -5.31 0.55
CA GLU A 239 18.68 -6.43 1.07
C GLU A 239 19.31 -7.26 -0.07
N ALA A 240 18.59 -7.43 -1.17
CA ALA A 240 19.14 -8.07 -2.37
C ALA A 240 20.32 -7.27 -2.97
N ILE A 241 20.26 -5.92 -2.95
CA ILE A 241 21.40 -5.07 -3.34
C ILE A 241 22.62 -5.33 -2.44
N ASN A 242 22.42 -5.47 -1.14
CA ASN A 242 23.52 -5.75 -0.22
C ASN A 242 24.17 -7.11 -0.51
N VAL A 243 23.40 -8.12 -0.90
CA VAL A 243 23.94 -9.41 -1.37
C VAL A 243 24.76 -9.22 -2.66
N ILE A 244 24.23 -8.43 -3.62
CA ILE A 244 24.88 -8.23 -4.93
C ILE A 244 26.18 -7.42 -4.81
N LYS A 245 26.17 -6.35 -4.01
CA LYS A 245 27.28 -5.37 -3.96
C LYS A 245 28.23 -5.51 -2.79
N HIS A 246 27.73 -5.99 -1.66
CA HIS A 246 28.48 -6.00 -0.40
C HIS A 246 28.77 -7.41 0.11
N ASN A 247 28.61 -8.44 -0.73
CA ASN A 247 28.83 -9.85 -0.40
C ASN A 247 28.11 -10.30 0.89
N GLN A 248 26.98 -9.67 1.23
CA GLN A 248 26.17 -10.09 2.36
C GLN A 248 25.67 -11.52 2.13
N LYS A 249 25.70 -12.36 3.14
CA LYS A 249 25.16 -13.73 3.03
C LYS A 249 23.65 -13.68 2.82
N ILE A 250 23.12 -14.57 1.97
CA ILE A 250 21.68 -14.64 1.66
C ILE A 250 20.86 -14.87 2.92
N ASN A 251 21.32 -15.70 3.86
CA ASN A 251 20.62 -15.96 5.11
C ASN A 251 20.47 -14.69 5.96
N ASP A 252 21.51 -13.84 6.03
CA ASP A 252 21.45 -12.57 6.75
C ASP A 252 20.47 -11.61 6.07
N ALA A 253 20.43 -11.59 4.74
CA ALA A 253 19.48 -10.79 3.97
C ALA A 253 18.03 -11.26 4.21
N ILE A 254 17.79 -12.57 4.30
CA ILE A 254 16.48 -13.14 4.65
C ILE A 254 16.07 -12.71 6.07
N GLU A 255 16.96 -12.80 7.04
CA GLU A 255 16.67 -12.41 8.42
C GLU A 255 16.32 -10.93 8.53
N ILE A 256 17.12 -10.05 7.92
CA ILE A 256 16.88 -8.60 7.92
C ILE A 256 15.56 -8.26 7.22
N THR A 257 15.30 -8.85 6.05
CA THR A 257 14.05 -8.66 5.30
C THR A 257 12.85 -9.11 6.12
N THR A 258 12.95 -10.25 6.80
CA THR A 258 11.91 -10.79 7.68
C THR A 258 11.61 -9.82 8.82
N LYS A 259 12.63 -9.36 9.54
CA LYS A 259 12.49 -8.39 10.64
C LYS A 259 11.85 -7.08 10.19
N LYS A 260 12.29 -6.53 9.06
CA LYS A 260 11.72 -5.30 8.48
C LYS A 260 10.25 -5.51 8.04
N THR A 261 9.93 -6.67 7.48
CA THR A 261 8.57 -7.02 7.05
C THR A 261 7.62 -7.22 8.24
N ILE A 262 8.08 -7.84 9.34
CA ILE A 262 7.31 -7.93 10.59
C ILE A 262 6.97 -6.54 11.12
N ASN A 263 7.94 -5.63 11.15
CA ASN A 263 7.73 -4.24 11.58
C ASN A 263 6.77 -3.49 10.63
N PHE A 264 6.83 -3.77 9.33
CA PHE A 264 5.87 -3.23 8.37
C PHE A 264 4.45 -3.75 8.62
N ALA A 265 4.29 -5.05 8.84
CA ALA A 265 3.01 -5.67 9.17
C ALA A 265 2.40 -5.11 10.48
N LYS A 266 3.22 -4.87 11.51
CA LYS A 266 2.79 -4.20 12.75
C LYS A 266 2.23 -2.81 12.47
N ARG A 267 2.89 -2.01 11.61
CA ARG A 267 2.39 -0.68 11.21
C ARG A 267 1.07 -0.76 10.45
N GLN A 268 0.91 -1.76 9.57
CA GLN A 268 -0.36 -1.99 8.86
C GLN A 268 -1.49 -2.34 9.82
N ARG A 269 -1.25 -3.24 10.80
CA ARG A 269 -2.22 -3.58 11.85
C ARG A 269 -2.67 -2.33 12.63
N THR A 270 -1.71 -1.52 13.08
CA THR A 270 -1.99 -0.26 13.80
C THR A 270 -2.79 0.71 12.92
N TRP A 271 -2.43 0.83 11.64
CA TRP A 271 -3.15 1.68 10.70
C TRP A 271 -4.61 1.25 10.57
N PHE A 272 -4.86 -0.01 10.24
CA PHE A 272 -6.21 -0.52 9.99
C PHE A 272 -7.09 -0.50 11.24
N ARG A 273 -6.52 -0.70 12.44
CA ARG A 273 -7.27 -0.60 13.69
C ARG A 273 -7.64 0.84 14.06
N ASN A 274 -6.79 1.81 13.71
CA ASN A 274 -6.99 3.21 14.11
C ASN A 274 -7.71 4.07 13.06
N LYS A 275 -7.67 3.69 11.79
CA LYS A 275 -8.17 4.50 10.66
C LYS A 275 -9.33 3.87 9.92
N ASN A 276 -9.56 2.59 10.12
CA ASN A 276 -10.63 1.82 9.50
C ASN A 276 -11.47 1.16 10.60
N ASN A 277 -12.68 0.76 10.27
CA ASN A 277 -13.55 -0.02 11.16
C ASN A 277 -14.04 -1.26 10.42
N PRO A 278 -13.13 -2.16 10.00
CA PRO A 278 -13.52 -3.33 9.23
C PRO A 278 -14.22 -4.37 10.11
N TYR A 279 -15.10 -5.13 9.50
CA TYR A 279 -15.54 -6.39 10.08
C TYR A 279 -14.37 -7.40 9.99
N TRP A 280 -13.77 -7.73 11.13
CA TRP A 280 -12.67 -8.70 11.19
C TRP A 280 -13.20 -10.11 11.02
N LEU A 281 -12.69 -10.80 9.99
CA LEU A 281 -13.11 -12.18 9.68
C LEU A 281 -12.65 -13.18 10.74
N ASP A 282 -13.47 -14.21 10.96
CA ASP A 282 -13.09 -15.34 11.80
C ASP A 282 -11.89 -16.09 11.18
N ASN A 283 -10.81 -16.20 11.94
CA ASN A 283 -9.58 -16.86 11.49
C ASN A 283 -9.72 -18.36 11.25
N LYS A 284 -10.74 -19.00 11.81
CA LYS A 284 -10.99 -20.44 11.62
C LYS A 284 -11.63 -20.71 10.25
N ASN A 285 -12.58 -19.87 9.82
CA ASN A 285 -13.31 -20.04 8.58
C ASN A 285 -13.50 -18.69 7.83
N PRO A 286 -12.40 -18.02 7.43
CA PRO A 286 -12.48 -16.67 6.90
C PRO A 286 -13.28 -16.56 5.59
N LEU A 287 -13.27 -17.59 4.75
CA LEU A 287 -14.03 -17.61 3.50
C LEU A 287 -15.54 -17.67 3.76
N LYS A 288 -15.99 -18.58 4.63
CA LYS A 288 -17.41 -18.72 4.98
C LYS A 288 -17.95 -17.44 5.60
N ASP A 289 -17.20 -16.87 6.53
CA ASP A 289 -17.57 -15.64 7.21
C ASP A 289 -17.64 -14.45 6.24
N ALA A 290 -16.66 -14.31 5.34
CA ALA A 290 -16.67 -13.30 4.29
C ALA A 290 -17.88 -13.44 3.37
N ILE A 291 -18.22 -14.66 2.93
CA ILE A 291 -19.37 -14.91 2.06
C ILE A 291 -20.66 -14.45 2.73
N ILE A 292 -20.90 -14.85 3.99
CA ILE A 292 -22.09 -14.46 4.74
C ILE A 292 -22.19 -12.93 4.84
N LYS A 293 -21.07 -12.28 5.20
CA LYS A 293 -21.02 -10.83 5.38
C LYS A 293 -21.26 -10.06 4.10
N ILE A 294 -20.71 -10.53 2.98
CA ILE A 294 -20.88 -9.91 1.67
C ILE A 294 -22.31 -10.12 1.17
N GLN A 295 -22.87 -11.33 1.30
CA GLN A 295 -24.26 -11.62 0.91
C GLN A 295 -25.25 -10.70 1.63
N SER A 296 -25.10 -10.52 2.95
CA SER A 296 -25.98 -9.63 3.74
C SER A 296 -25.86 -8.15 3.35
N ALA A 297 -24.85 -7.75 2.63
CA ALA A 297 -24.64 -6.37 2.19
C ALA A 297 -25.10 -6.12 0.74
N ILE A 298 -25.18 -7.17 -0.08
CA ILE A 298 -25.65 -7.12 -1.46
C ILE A 298 -27.18 -7.20 -1.52
N CYS A 299 -27.81 -7.95 -0.62
CA CYS A 299 -29.27 -8.02 -0.46
C CYS A 299 -29.81 -6.75 0.19
#